data_0f7dd7dea5d4fbea6e410d3cc087b75b
#
_entry.id   0f7dd7dea5d4fbea6e410d3cc087b75b
#
_cell.length_a   1.000
_cell.length_b   1.000
_cell.length_c   1.000
_cell.angle_alpha   90.00
_cell.angle_beta   90.00
_cell.angle_gamma   90.00
#
_symmetry.space_group_name_H-M   'P 1'
#
loop_
_entity.id
_entity.type
_entity.pdbx_description
1 polymer ?
#
loop_
_entity_poly.entity_id
_entity_poly.type
_entity_poly.pdbx_seq_one_letter_code
_entity_poly.pdbx_strand_id
1 'polypeptide(L)'
;DSIDERLVELLSGRMNIARAIGKYKKENGLTVLQLSRWKEIMSSRKVWSEEMGIEQDFLRLVLEQVHKESIRIQTEILNSGLGEGN
;
A
#
# COMPACT_ATOMS: atom_id res chain seq x y z
N ASP A 1 23.34 -4.25 -3.89
CA ASP A 1 23.04 -4.81 -5.20
C ASP A 1 21.93 -4.05 -5.88
N SER A 2 22.05 -3.91 -7.19
CA SER A 2 21.10 -3.12 -8.00
C SER A 2 19.66 -3.64 -7.95
N ILE A 3 19.45 -4.95 -7.82
CA ILE A 3 18.11 -5.52 -7.70
C ILE A 3 17.48 -5.10 -6.38
N ASP A 4 18.20 -5.23 -5.28
CA ASP A 4 17.69 -4.84 -3.97
C ASP A 4 17.48 -3.33 -3.88
N GLU A 5 18.37 -2.54 -4.44
CA GLU A 5 18.19 -1.10 -4.50
C GLU A 5 16.93 -0.71 -5.27
N ARG A 6 16.69 -1.37 -6.42
CA ARG A 6 15.49 -1.13 -7.21
C ARG A 6 14.22 -1.53 -6.46
N LEU A 7 14.28 -2.63 -5.72
CA LEU A 7 13.15 -3.05 -4.89
C LEU A 7 12.83 -1.98 -3.84
N VAL A 8 13.85 -1.46 -3.15
CA VAL A 8 13.66 -0.40 -2.16
C VAL A 8 13.12 0.86 -2.81
N GLU A 9 13.63 1.23 -3.99
CA GLU A 9 13.13 2.39 -4.74
C GLU A 9 11.66 2.23 -5.10
N LEU A 10 11.25 1.04 -5.55
CA LEU A 10 9.86 0.75 -5.89
C LEU A 10 8.96 0.81 -4.66
N LEU A 11 9.42 0.26 -3.53
CA LEU A 11 8.68 0.36 -2.28
C LEU A 11 8.53 1.81 -1.83
N SER A 12 9.61 2.60 -1.94
CA SER A 12 9.58 4.03 -1.62
C SER A 12 8.57 4.77 -2.49
N GLY A 13 8.59 4.51 -3.79
CA GLY A 13 7.63 5.10 -4.72
C GLY A 13 6.21 4.76 -4.37
N ARG A 14 5.98 3.50 -4.01
CA ARG A 14 4.65 3.03 -3.61
C ARG A 14 4.17 3.74 -2.34
N MET A 15 5.06 3.96 -1.37
CA MET A 15 4.69 4.67 -0.13
C MET A 15 4.47 6.16 -0.37
N ASN A 16 5.17 6.76 -1.35
CA ASN A 16 4.90 8.14 -1.75
C ASN A 16 3.49 8.26 -2.36
N ILE A 17 3.07 7.27 -3.15
CA ILE A 17 1.70 7.20 -3.66
C ILE A 17 0.70 7.05 -2.51
N ALA A 18 1.02 6.21 -1.52
CA ALA A 18 0.16 6.06 -0.33
C ALA A 18 -0.02 7.39 0.40
N ARG A 19 1.04 8.20 0.51
CA ARG A 19 0.96 9.54 1.13
C ARG A 19 0.03 10.46 0.34
N ALA A 20 0.15 10.45 -0.98
CA ALA A 20 -0.72 11.25 -1.84
C ALA A 20 -2.19 10.81 -1.72
N ILE A 21 -2.43 9.50 -1.67
CA ILE A 21 -3.77 8.95 -1.48
C ILE A 21 -4.31 9.35 -0.11
N GLY A 22 -3.48 9.28 0.93
CA GLY A 22 -3.88 9.68 2.28
C GLY A 22 -4.31 11.14 2.34
N LYS A 23 -3.56 12.03 1.70
CA LYS A 23 -3.93 13.45 1.61
C LYS A 23 -5.25 13.65 0.89
N TYR A 24 -5.42 12.96 -0.23
CA TYR A 24 -6.66 13.03 -0.99
C TYR A 24 -7.86 12.57 -0.17
N LYS A 25 -7.71 11.45 0.52
CA LYS A 25 -8.79 10.90 1.36
C LYS A 25 -9.13 11.85 2.52
N LYS A 26 -8.11 12.43 3.14
CA LYS A 26 -8.31 13.40 4.22
C LYS A 26 -9.08 14.62 3.73
N GLU A 27 -8.68 15.18 2.60
CA GLU A 27 -9.32 16.36 2.02
C GLU A 27 -10.76 16.11 1.59
N ASN A 28 -11.09 14.87 1.22
CA ASN A 28 -12.40 14.51 0.71
C ASN A 28 -13.26 13.71 1.69
N GLY A 29 -12.81 13.56 2.93
CA GLY A 29 -13.58 12.86 3.96
C GLY A 29 -13.77 11.38 3.69
N LEU A 30 -12.83 10.74 3.01
CA LEU A 30 -12.92 9.32 2.66
C LEU A 30 -12.24 8.45 3.70
N THR A 31 -12.67 7.18 3.77
CA THR A 31 -12.07 6.21 4.67
C THR A 31 -10.76 5.66 4.10
N VAL A 32 -9.85 5.25 4.99
CA VAL A 32 -8.57 4.67 4.58
C VAL A 32 -8.75 3.29 3.96
N LEU A 33 -9.46 2.39 4.65
CA LEU A 33 -9.61 1.01 4.21
C LEU A 33 -10.71 0.89 3.18
N GLN A 34 -10.34 0.38 2.00
CA GLN A 34 -11.30 0.05 0.93
C GLN A 34 -11.19 -1.45 0.66
N LEU A 35 -12.18 -2.20 1.11
CA LEU A 35 -12.18 -3.66 1.03
C LEU A 35 -12.14 -4.14 -0.43
N SER A 36 -12.82 -3.46 -1.32
CA SER A 36 -12.81 -3.80 -2.75
C SER A 36 -11.39 -3.73 -3.33
N ARG A 37 -10.62 -2.73 -2.93
CA ARG A 37 -9.23 -2.58 -3.40
C ARG A 37 -8.35 -3.73 -2.92
N TRP A 38 -8.54 -4.15 -1.67
CA TRP A 38 -7.81 -5.29 -1.12
C TRP A 38 -8.14 -6.58 -1.89
N LYS A 39 -9.41 -6.78 -2.21
CA LYS A 39 -9.83 -7.94 -2.99
C LYS A 39 -9.23 -7.94 -4.40
N GLU A 40 -9.13 -6.78 -5.03
CA GLU A 40 -8.47 -6.64 -6.33
C GLU A 40 -7.00 -7.06 -6.26
N ILE A 41 -6.29 -6.59 -5.24
CA ILE A 41 -4.88 -6.93 -5.03
C ILE A 41 -4.73 -8.43 -4.84
N MET A 42 -5.58 -9.04 -4.04
CA MET A 42 -5.52 -10.47 -3.76
C MET A 42 -5.85 -11.32 -5.00
N SER A 43 -6.80 -10.89 -5.82
CA SER A 43 -7.12 -11.64 -7.04
C SER A 43 -6.00 -11.53 -8.09
N SER A 44 -5.35 -10.37 -8.19
CA SER A 44 -4.22 -10.17 -9.11
C SER A 44 -3.00 -11.01 -8.73
N ARG A 45 -2.83 -11.31 -7.46
CA ARG A 45 -1.70 -12.09 -6.94
C ARG A 45 -1.53 -13.41 -7.67
N LYS A 46 -2.62 -14.13 -7.90
CA LYS A 46 -2.55 -15.44 -8.54
C LYS A 46 -1.99 -15.33 -9.95
N VAL A 47 -2.47 -14.36 -10.72
CA VAL A 47 -2.00 -14.13 -12.09
C VAL A 47 -0.51 -13.77 -12.08
N TRP A 48 -0.12 -12.82 -11.21
CA TRP A 48 1.27 -12.39 -11.13
C TRP A 48 2.21 -13.53 -10.72
N SER A 49 1.81 -14.36 -9.75
CA SER A 49 2.65 -15.47 -9.30
C SER A 49 2.88 -16.48 -10.43
N GLU A 50 1.85 -16.76 -11.21
CA GLU A 50 1.96 -17.67 -12.35
C GLU A 50 2.84 -17.09 -13.47
N GLU A 51 2.63 -15.82 -13.81
CA GLU A 51 3.36 -15.18 -14.90
C GLU A 51 4.83 -14.92 -14.56
N MET A 52 5.12 -14.56 -13.30
CA MET A 52 6.46 -14.15 -12.88
C MET A 52 7.24 -15.27 -12.19
N GLY A 53 6.64 -16.43 -11.99
CA GLY A 53 7.33 -17.55 -11.38
C GLY A 53 7.62 -17.34 -9.88
N ILE A 54 6.74 -16.64 -9.18
CA ILE A 54 6.87 -16.38 -7.74
C ILE A 54 5.86 -17.25 -7.01
N GLU A 55 6.28 -17.88 -5.90
CA GLU A 55 5.41 -18.74 -5.11
C GLU A 55 4.25 -17.90 -4.52
N GLN A 56 3.01 -18.43 -4.58
CA GLN A 56 1.80 -17.68 -4.24
C GLN A 56 1.75 -17.22 -2.79
N ASP A 57 2.10 -18.10 -1.84
CA ASP A 57 2.03 -17.74 -0.43
C ASP A 57 3.07 -16.68 -0.06
N PHE A 58 4.25 -16.79 -0.63
CA PHE A 58 5.28 -15.77 -0.44
C PHE A 58 4.82 -14.42 -0.98
N LEU A 59 4.27 -14.40 -2.19
CA LEU A 59 3.79 -13.15 -2.78
C LEU A 59 2.64 -12.56 -1.97
N ARG A 60 1.72 -13.40 -1.48
CA ARG A 60 0.63 -12.95 -0.60
C ARG A 60 1.17 -12.26 0.64
N LEU A 61 2.16 -12.85 1.30
CA LEU A 61 2.75 -12.27 2.51
C LEU A 61 3.40 -10.92 2.24
N VAL A 62 4.14 -10.82 1.13
CA VAL A 62 4.78 -9.56 0.74
C VAL A 62 3.72 -8.49 0.46
N LEU A 63 2.71 -8.81 -0.34
CA LEU A 63 1.66 -7.86 -0.68
C LEU A 63 0.85 -7.43 0.54
N GLU A 64 0.60 -8.36 1.49
CA GLU A 64 -0.06 -8.01 2.75
C GLU A 64 0.74 -6.99 3.54
N GLN A 65 2.06 -7.18 3.64
CA GLN A 65 2.92 -6.25 4.38
C GLN A 65 2.97 -4.88 3.70
N VAL A 66 3.07 -4.86 2.37
CA VAL A 66 3.05 -3.61 1.60
C VAL A 66 1.73 -2.88 1.82
N HIS A 67 0.62 -3.62 1.77
CA HIS A 67 -0.71 -3.06 1.98
C HIS A 67 -0.86 -2.49 3.40
N LYS A 68 -0.41 -3.24 4.41
CA LYS A 68 -0.46 -2.78 5.81
C LYS A 68 0.33 -1.48 5.99
N GLU A 69 1.49 -1.39 5.39
CA GLU A 69 2.30 -0.17 5.49
C GLU A 69 1.60 1.01 4.79
N SER A 70 1.00 0.77 3.63
CA SER A 70 0.23 1.80 2.92
C SER A 70 -0.92 2.31 3.79
N ILE A 71 -1.66 1.40 4.44
CA ILE A 71 -2.76 1.76 5.35
C ILE A 71 -2.23 2.54 6.55
N ARG A 72 -1.10 2.13 7.13
CA ARG A 72 -0.49 2.82 8.25
C ARG A 72 -0.18 4.27 7.90
N ILE A 73 0.45 4.49 6.75
CA ILE A 73 0.80 5.83 6.28
C ILE A 73 -0.46 6.69 6.06
N GLN A 74 -1.46 6.14 5.40
CA GLN A 74 -2.70 6.85 5.15
C GLN A 74 -3.42 7.21 6.44
N THR A 75 -3.47 6.26 7.38
CA THR A 75 -4.10 6.50 8.69
C THR A 75 -3.39 7.61 9.46
N GLU A 76 -2.07 7.59 9.45
CA GLU A 76 -1.27 8.62 10.10
C GLU A 76 -1.56 10.00 9.52
N ILE A 77 -1.69 10.10 8.20
CA ILE A 77 -2.02 11.36 7.53
C ILE A 77 -3.43 11.82 7.89
N LEU A 78 -4.41 10.92 7.89
CA LEU A 78 -5.78 11.25 8.25
C LEU A 78 -5.86 11.77 9.69
N ASN A 79 -5.07 11.20 10.59
CA ASN A 79 -5.09 11.57 12.00
C ASN A 79 -4.22 12.78 12.34
N SER A 80 -3.31 13.18 11.48
CA SER A 80 -2.34 14.24 11.77
C SER A 80 -3.00 15.59 12.04
N GLY A 81 -4.12 15.89 11.38
CA GLY A 81 -4.83 17.14 11.58
C GLY A 81 -5.62 17.21 12.87
N LEU A 82 -5.91 16.06 13.49
CA LEU A 82 -6.71 16.03 14.71
C LEU A 82 -5.97 16.64 15.92
N GLY A 83 -4.67 16.40 16.00
CA GLY A 83 -3.83 16.99 17.04
C GLY A 83 -3.55 18.45 16.79
N GLU A 84 -3.43 18.86 15.56
CA GLU A 84 -3.12 20.23 15.16
C GLU A 84 -4.31 21.18 15.31
N GLY A 85 -5.52 20.67 15.19
CA GLY A 85 -6.74 21.47 15.29
C GLY A 85 -7.10 21.89 16.70
N ASN A 86 -6.33 21.42 17.64
CA ASN A 86 -6.54 21.75 19.05
C ASN A 86 -5.47 22.72 19.53
#